data_acb7bd89e2a654751e2104535494da77
#
_entry.id   acb7bd89e2a654751e2104535494da77
#
_cell.length_a   1.000
_cell.length_b   1.000
_cell.length_c   1.000
_cell.angle_alpha   90.00
_cell.angle_beta   90.00
_cell.angle_gamma   90.00
#
_symmetry.space_group_name_H-M   'P 1'
#
loop_
_entity.id
_entity.type
_entity.pdbx_description
1 polymer ?
#
loop_
_entity_poly.entity_id
_entity_poly.type
_entity_poly.pdbx_seq_one_letter_code
_entity_poly.pdbx_strand_id
1 'polypeptide(L)'
;MFQLIGYMDSFTAGGKTSHAVNRSKRLQVAERLIIEESAKVLKIAVVNKGHENGNEIHLVYNNGIVKIYNEHTRKFITVLIARVPQIERYKIKVTKTMRKKINLHIKNGYNNIAF
;
A
#
# COMPACT_ATOMS: atom_id res chain seq x y z
N MET A 1 15.19 -0.03 6.63
CA MET A 1 14.39 0.58 5.60
C MET A 1 14.21 -0.36 4.44
N PHE A 2 13.04 -0.79 4.20
CA PHE A 2 12.87 -1.77 3.14
C PHE A 2 12.10 -1.27 1.93
N GLN A 3 11.51 -0.11 1.99
CA GLN A 3 10.62 0.32 0.92
C GLN A 3 11.31 0.53 -0.41
N LEU A 4 12.53 1.04 -0.41
CA LEU A 4 13.17 1.41 -1.67
C LEU A 4 13.65 0.22 -2.46
N ILE A 5 14.18 -0.78 -1.78
CA ILE A 5 14.73 -1.97 -2.43
C ILE A 5 13.64 -2.69 -3.21
N GLY A 6 12.51 -2.96 -2.56
CA GLY A 6 11.43 -3.68 -3.21
C GLY A 6 10.86 -2.93 -4.38
N TYR A 7 10.76 -1.63 -4.26
CA TYR A 7 10.21 -0.79 -5.31
C TYR A 7 11.10 -0.81 -6.56
N MET A 8 12.39 -0.65 -6.37
CA MET A 8 13.32 -0.65 -7.49
C MET A 8 13.30 -1.97 -8.24
N ASP A 9 13.25 -3.07 -7.52
CA ASP A 9 13.18 -4.38 -8.15
C ASP A 9 11.93 -4.54 -8.99
N SER A 10 10.83 -3.99 -8.54
CA SER A 10 9.58 -4.04 -9.30
C SER A 10 9.69 -3.31 -10.62
N PHE A 11 10.43 -2.24 -10.66
CA PHE A 11 10.58 -1.45 -11.87
C PHE A 11 11.54 -2.06 -12.86
N THR A 12 12.61 -2.66 -12.37
CA THR A 12 13.65 -3.16 -13.24
C THR A 12 13.26 -4.45 -13.94
N ALA A 13 12.20 -5.08 -13.50
CA ALA A 13 11.68 -6.23 -14.21
C ALA A 13 11.38 -5.82 -15.65
N GLY A 14 12.02 -6.43 -16.58
CA GLY A 14 11.90 -6.06 -17.98
C GLY A 14 10.51 -6.25 -18.56
N GLY A 15 9.70 -7.04 -17.93
CA GLY A 15 8.36 -7.28 -18.40
C GLY A 15 7.46 -6.07 -18.19
N LYS A 16 7.00 -5.51 -19.27
CA LYS A 16 6.09 -4.37 -19.22
C LYS A 16 4.64 -4.83 -19.27
N THR A 17 4.27 -5.68 -18.33
CA THR A 17 2.86 -6.09 -18.26
C THR A 17 2.02 -4.92 -17.79
N SER A 18 0.77 -4.88 -18.21
CA SER A 18 -0.15 -3.83 -17.77
C SER A 18 -0.31 -3.87 -16.24
N HIS A 19 -0.25 -5.04 -15.65
CA HIS A 19 -0.34 -5.20 -14.20
C HIS A 19 0.82 -4.48 -13.49
N ALA A 20 2.05 -4.66 -13.98
CA ALA A 20 3.22 -3.99 -13.41
C ALA A 20 3.14 -2.48 -13.57
N VAL A 21 2.69 -2.00 -14.72
CA VAL A 21 2.53 -0.57 -14.98
C VAL A 21 1.50 0.03 -14.02
N ASN A 22 0.37 -0.64 -13.84
CA ASN A 22 -0.68 -0.14 -12.96
C ASN A 22 -0.23 -0.12 -11.50
N ARG A 23 0.54 -1.11 -11.09
CA ARG A 23 1.11 -1.13 -9.75
C ARG A 23 2.07 0.03 -9.52
N SER A 24 2.89 0.36 -10.52
CA SER A 24 3.80 1.49 -10.45
C SER A 24 3.05 2.82 -10.33
N LYS A 25 2.01 3.00 -11.11
CA LYS A 25 1.18 4.20 -11.04
C LYS A 25 0.55 4.35 -9.67
N ARG A 26 0.01 3.25 -9.14
CA ARG A 26 -0.63 3.26 -7.83
C ARG A 26 0.38 3.60 -6.74
N LEU A 27 1.60 3.07 -6.85
CA LEU A 27 2.64 3.38 -5.89
C LEU A 27 3.03 4.86 -5.95
N GLN A 28 3.13 5.44 -7.14
CA GLN A 28 3.42 6.86 -7.27
C GLN A 28 2.37 7.73 -6.60
N VAL A 29 1.11 7.41 -6.82
CA VAL A 29 0.01 8.13 -6.17
C VAL A 29 0.08 7.97 -4.65
N ALA A 30 0.29 6.75 -4.19
CA ALA A 30 0.37 6.47 -2.75
C ALA A 30 1.51 7.22 -2.09
N GLU A 31 2.69 7.24 -2.71
CA GLU A 31 3.84 7.98 -2.18
C GLU A 31 3.54 9.47 -2.10
N ARG A 32 2.92 10.03 -3.12
CA ARG A 32 2.54 11.43 -3.12
C ARG A 32 1.55 11.73 -1.99
N LEU A 33 0.55 10.88 -1.81
CA LEU A 33 -0.45 11.09 -0.75
C LEU A 33 0.17 10.99 0.63
N ILE A 34 1.13 10.09 0.82
CA ILE A 34 1.85 9.99 2.09
C ILE A 34 2.56 11.29 2.40
N ILE A 35 3.23 11.87 1.41
CA ILE A 35 3.98 13.11 1.59
C ILE A 35 3.03 14.30 1.78
N GLU A 36 2.09 14.47 0.87
CA GLU A 36 1.18 15.62 0.90
C GLU A 36 0.32 15.68 2.14
N GLU A 37 -0.09 14.52 2.63
CA GLU A 37 -0.96 14.43 3.80
C GLU A 37 -0.17 14.20 5.09
N SER A 38 1.16 14.19 5.01
CA SER A 38 2.03 13.93 6.16
C SER A 38 1.61 12.66 6.89
N ALA A 39 1.31 11.63 6.13
CA ALA A 39 0.82 10.38 6.68
C ALA A 39 1.92 9.65 7.45
N LYS A 40 1.51 8.97 8.51
CA LYS A 40 2.42 8.20 9.37
C LYS A 40 1.94 6.77 9.47
N VAL A 41 2.88 5.87 9.69
CA VAL A 41 2.56 4.46 9.88
C VAL A 41 1.77 4.32 11.18
N LEU A 42 0.57 3.80 11.07
CA LEU A 42 -0.31 3.59 12.20
C LEU A 42 -0.13 2.19 12.78
N LYS A 43 0.14 1.22 11.92
CA LYS A 43 0.31 -0.17 12.33
C LYS A 43 1.18 -0.90 11.31
N ILE A 44 1.99 -1.83 11.82
CA ILE A 44 2.73 -2.80 11.01
C ILE A 44 2.14 -4.16 11.30
N ALA A 45 1.55 -4.79 10.30
CA ALA A 45 0.90 -6.08 10.47
C ALA A 45 1.65 -7.15 9.70
N VAL A 46 1.83 -8.32 10.31
CA VAL A 46 2.39 -9.49 9.64
C VAL A 46 1.23 -10.38 9.25
N VAL A 47 1.11 -10.66 7.96
CA VAL A 47 -0.02 -11.37 7.40
C VAL A 47 0.47 -12.62 6.69
N ASN A 48 -0.09 -13.76 7.05
CA ASN A 48 0.25 -15.02 6.39
C ASN A 48 -0.66 -15.22 5.19
N LYS A 49 -0.06 -15.21 4.01
CA LYS A 49 -0.77 -15.43 2.74
C LYS A 49 -0.35 -16.73 2.06
N GLY A 50 0.35 -17.61 2.79
CA GLY A 50 0.78 -18.88 2.22
C GLY A 50 1.92 -18.79 1.23
N HIS A 51 2.68 -17.71 1.26
CA HIS A 51 3.86 -17.58 0.39
C HIS A 51 4.96 -18.52 0.84
N GLU A 52 5.68 -19.10 -0.13
CA GLU A 52 6.80 -19.98 0.16
C GLU A 52 7.91 -19.26 0.92
N ASN A 53 8.11 -17.99 0.63
CA ASN A 53 9.22 -17.20 1.16
C ASN A 53 8.83 -16.35 2.37
N GLY A 54 7.82 -16.77 3.11
CA GLY A 54 7.45 -16.09 4.35
C GLY A 54 6.16 -15.31 4.25
N ASN A 55 5.92 -14.54 5.28
CA ASN A 55 4.70 -13.75 5.42
C ASN A 55 4.82 -12.42 4.68
N GLU A 56 3.71 -11.69 4.63
CA GLU A 56 3.72 -10.31 4.16
C GLU A 56 3.79 -9.36 5.35
N ILE A 57 4.45 -8.23 5.15
CA ILE A 57 4.42 -7.11 6.08
C ILE A 57 3.57 -6.02 5.46
N HIS A 58 2.57 -5.57 6.19
CA HIS A 58 1.67 -4.50 5.75
C HIS A 58 1.92 -3.26 6.59
N LEU A 59 2.39 -2.20 5.95
CA LEU A 59 2.56 -0.89 6.59
C LEU A 59 1.28 -0.10 6.35
N VAL A 60 0.50 0.05 7.41
CA VAL A 60 -0.79 0.73 7.32
C VAL A 60 -0.61 2.17 7.77
N TYR A 61 -0.84 3.10 6.86
CA TYR A 61 -0.71 4.53 7.14
C TYR A 61 -2.04 5.12 7.61
N ASN A 62 -1.97 6.20 8.35
CA ASN A 62 -3.16 6.82 8.94
C ASN A 62 -4.03 7.57 7.93
N ASN A 63 -3.67 7.53 6.66
CA ASN A 63 -4.50 8.09 5.58
C ASN A 63 -5.10 6.99 4.68
N GLY A 64 -5.02 5.74 5.08
CA GLY A 64 -5.60 4.64 4.31
C GLY A 64 -4.68 4.00 3.29
N ILE A 65 -3.45 4.46 3.17
CA ILE A 65 -2.47 3.81 2.30
C ILE A 65 -1.91 2.59 3.02
N VAL A 66 -1.76 1.48 2.30
CA VAL A 66 -1.15 0.27 2.83
C VAL A 66 -0.08 -0.19 1.86
N LYS A 67 1.17 -0.23 2.31
CA LYS A 67 2.28 -0.79 1.53
C LYS A 67 2.54 -2.21 1.99
N ILE A 68 2.70 -3.11 1.04
CA ILE A 68 2.86 -4.53 1.32
C ILE A 68 4.21 -5.01 0.81
N TYR A 69 4.96 -5.66 1.67
CA TYR A 69 6.29 -6.19 1.39
C TYR A 69 6.34 -7.66 1.79
N ASN A 70 7.25 -8.40 1.16
CA ASN A 70 7.57 -9.74 1.63
C ASN A 70 8.41 -9.62 2.91
N GLU A 71 8.01 -10.31 3.95
CA GLU A 71 8.69 -10.24 5.25
C GLU A 71 10.14 -10.73 5.16
N HIS A 72 10.35 -11.80 4.45
CA HIS A 72 11.65 -12.45 4.39
C HIS A 72 12.62 -11.75 3.46
N THR A 73 12.20 -11.48 2.24
CA THR A 73 13.05 -10.86 1.23
C THR A 73 13.09 -9.35 1.31
N ARG A 74 12.13 -8.75 1.99
CA ARG A 74 11.94 -7.30 2.10
C ARG A 74 11.60 -6.63 0.78
N LYS A 75 11.22 -7.41 -0.22
CA LYS A 75 10.87 -6.86 -1.53
C LYS A 75 9.42 -6.37 -1.53
N PHE A 76 9.22 -5.27 -2.22
CA PHE A 76 7.89 -4.69 -2.40
C PHE A 76 6.99 -5.63 -3.19
N ILE A 77 5.76 -5.80 -2.73
CA ILE A 77 4.76 -6.60 -3.42
C ILE A 77 3.74 -5.71 -4.09
N THR A 78 3.07 -4.86 -3.32
CA THR A 78 2.04 -3.99 -3.86
C THR A 78 1.67 -2.89 -2.87
N VAL A 79 0.78 -2.00 -3.29
CA VAL A 79 0.25 -0.95 -2.45
C VAL A 79 -1.25 -0.87 -2.65
N LEU A 80 -1.96 -0.57 -1.58
CA LEU A 80 -3.40 -0.38 -1.62
C LEU A 80 -3.71 1.06 -1.24
N ILE A 81 -4.67 1.65 -1.95
CA ILE A 81 -5.35 2.86 -1.50
C ILE A 81 -6.68 2.37 -0.97
N ALA A 82 -6.69 2.04 0.31
CA ALA A 82 -7.70 1.19 0.90
C ALA A 82 -9.01 1.92 1.18
N ARG A 83 -10.08 1.15 1.26
CA ARG A 83 -11.37 1.60 1.76
C ARG A 83 -11.44 1.34 3.26
N VAL A 84 -12.38 2.00 3.92
CA VAL A 84 -12.54 1.86 5.38
C VAL A 84 -12.65 0.40 5.83
N PRO A 85 -13.48 -0.46 5.22
CA PRO A 85 -13.56 -1.86 5.67
C PRO A 85 -12.24 -2.60 5.57
N GLN A 86 -11.42 -2.28 4.57
CA GLN A 86 -10.11 -2.92 4.43
C GLN A 86 -9.19 -2.54 5.58
N ILE A 87 -9.23 -1.28 6.01
CA ILE A 87 -8.43 -0.81 7.14
C ILE A 87 -8.91 -1.46 8.44
N GLU A 88 -10.20 -1.61 8.59
CA GLU A 88 -10.78 -2.21 9.80
C GLU A 88 -10.36 -3.66 9.98
N ARG A 89 -10.03 -4.35 8.89
CA ARG A 89 -9.53 -5.74 8.97
C ARG A 89 -8.22 -5.86 9.74
N TYR A 90 -7.47 -4.77 9.86
CA TYR A 90 -6.23 -4.76 10.63
C TYR A 90 -6.47 -4.51 12.11
N LYS A 91 -7.72 -4.53 12.58
CA LYS A 91 -8.08 -4.23 13.96
C LYS A 91 -7.74 -2.79 14.35
N ILE A 92 -7.88 -1.89 13.39
CA ILE A 92 -7.64 -0.47 13.58
C ILE A 92 -9.00 0.24 13.67
N LYS A 93 -9.14 1.09 14.67
CA LYS A 93 -10.32 1.94 14.79
C LYS A 93 -10.14 3.16 13.88
N VAL A 94 -10.99 3.31 12.88
CA VAL A 94 -10.89 4.40 11.92
C VAL A 94 -11.49 5.66 12.54
N THR A 95 -10.66 6.69 12.72
CA THR A 95 -11.13 7.99 13.24
C THR A 95 -11.87 8.77 12.17
N LYS A 96 -12.57 9.83 12.58
CA LYS A 96 -13.26 10.71 11.63
C LYS A 96 -12.30 11.30 10.61
N THR A 97 -11.13 11.75 11.06
CA THR A 97 -10.12 12.35 10.18
C THR A 97 -9.64 11.35 9.14
N MET A 98 -9.35 10.14 9.57
CA MET A 98 -8.91 9.09 8.68
C MET A 98 -9.99 8.71 7.67
N ARG A 99 -11.24 8.60 8.14
CA ARG A 99 -12.37 8.30 7.27
C ARG A 99 -12.56 9.37 6.20
N LYS A 100 -12.41 10.63 6.55
CA LYS A 100 -12.48 11.73 5.58
C LYS A 100 -11.43 11.60 4.49
N LYS A 101 -10.20 11.31 4.89
CA LYS A 101 -9.10 11.16 3.93
C LYS A 101 -9.34 9.98 3.01
N ILE A 102 -9.74 8.85 3.57
CA ILE A 102 -10.03 7.65 2.77
C ILE A 102 -11.13 7.94 1.76
N ASN A 103 -12.23 8.56 2.21
CA ASN A 103 -13.35 8.86 1.33
C ASN A 103 -12.98 9.87 0.25
N LEU A 104 -12.10 10.80 0.56
CA LEU A 104 -11.60 11.75 -0.43
C LEU A 104 -10.78 11.04 -1.51
N HIS A 105 -9.96 10.08 -1.13
CA HIS A 105 -9.21 9.29 -2.09
C HIS A 105 -10.13 8.52 -3.01
N ILE A 106 -11.20 7.96 -2.47
CA ILE A 106 -12.20 7.24 -3.26
C ILE A 106 -12.89 8.20 -4.22
N LYS A 107 -13.31 9.35 -3.73
CA LYS A 107 -13.96 10.37 -4.53
C LYS A 107 -13.08 10.83 -5.69
N ASN A 108 -11.79 10.94 -5.45
CA ASN A 108 -10.83 11.33 -6.48
C ASN A 108 -10.46 10.18 -7.41
N GLY A 109 -10.98 8.99 -7.18
CA GLY A 109 -10.75 7.84 -8.04
C GLY A 109 -9.40 7.17 -7.85
N TYR A 110 -8.65 7.52 -6.82
CA TYR A 110 -7.30 6.97 -6.65
C TYR A 110 -7.31 5.46 -6.42
N ASN A 111 -8.32 4.92 -5.76
CA ASN A 111 -8.39 3.48 -5.52
C ASN A 111 -8.81 2.69 -6.76
N ASN A 112 -9.18 3.36 -7.83
CA ASN A 112 -9.50 2.73 -9.11
C ASN A 112 -8.29 2.69 -10.05
N ILE A 113 -7.16 3.20 -9.62
CA ILE A 113 -5.92 3.11 -10.39
C ILE A 113 -5.41 1.70 -10.21
N ALA A 114 -5.85 0.84 -11.07
CA ALA A 114 -5.37 -0.50 -10.93
C ALA A 114 -5.45 -1.13 -12.26
N PHE A 115 -5.52 -1.49 -12.91
CA PHE A 115 -5.62 -2.50 -13.90
C PHE A 115 -6.50 -2.14 -15.10
#